data_68b594a2f898b17459c4ae550dd45565
#
_entry.id   68b594a2f898b17459c4ae550dd45565
#
_cell.length_a   1.000
_cell.length_b   1.000
_cell.length_c   1.000
_cell.angle_alpha   90.00
_cell.angle_beta   90.00
_cell.angle_gamma   90.00
#
_symmetry.space_group_name_H-M   'P 1'
#
loop_
_entity.id
_entity.type
_entity.pdbx_description
1 polymer ?
#
loop_
_entity_poly.entity_id
_entity_poly.type
_entity_poly.pdbx_seq_one_letter_code
_entity_poly.pdbx_strand_id
1 'polypeptide(L)'
;NLMGNEMFLDTAQLRSSVVSHAKLLGYKVRSSRAPKAIINVEINAVTGISTATIPKGFSFQTSLNNVPYFFITNSAVTKSRENNVLRFEGLEVFEGTLITTRYTVDADNIDQRFIIPDLKADMSTLKVTVQNSSTDSTTQTYTESADIVQATSTSNIYFVQEVEDGQHEILFGDGVIGKKLSDGNIVILEYIVTNETLANGATNLTGSAQIAGSTAYTVTTTSAATGG
;
A
#
# COMPACT_ATOMS: atom_id res chain seq x y z
N ASN A 1 38.86 -7.87 -10.51
CA ASN A 1 38.85 -7.45 -9.09
C ASN A 1 37.44 -6.95 -8.74
N LEU A 2 36.62 -7.81 -8.07
CA LEU A 2 35.21 -7.54 -7.79
C LEU A 2 35.03 -6.19 -7.09
N MET A 3 35.83 -5.88 -6.07
CA MET A 3 35.73 -4.61 -5.33
C MET A 3 35.97 -3.37 -6.21
N GLY A 4 36.87 -3.44 -7.19
CA GLY A 4 37.10 -2.32 -8.10
C GLY A 4 35.93 -2.06 -9.04
N ASN A 5 35.21 -3.11 -9.44
CA ASN A 5 34.04 -2.99 -10.29
C ASN A 5 32.83 -2.39 -9.55
N GLU A 6 32.72 -2.66 -8.25
CA GLU A 6 31.61 -2.17 -7.44
C GLU A 6 31.73 -0.68 -7.06
N MET A 7 32.89 -0.05 -7.31
CA MET A 7 33.11 1.39 -7.03
C MET A 7 32.46 2.32 -8.06
N PHE A 8 32.08 1.82 -9.22
CA PHE A 8 31.53 2.64 -10.30
C PHE A 8 30.20 2.10 -10.78
N LEU A 9 29.22 2.98 -11.02
CA LEU A 9 27.87 2.61 -11.45
C LEU A 9 27.86 1.76 -12.73
N ASP A 10 28.74 2.08 -13.69
CA ASP A 10 28.80 1.40 -14.99
C ASP A 10 29.33 -0.04 -14.92
N THR A 11 30.04 -0.37 -13.86
CA THR A 11 30.69 -1.67 -13.69
C THR A 11 30.18 -2.46 -12.51
N ALA A 12 29.33 -1.86 -11.65
CA ALA A 12 28.73 -2.51 -10.49
C ALA A 12 27.80 -3.65 -10.93
N GLN A 13 27.98 -4.82 -10.33
CA GLN A 13 27.20 -6.04 -10.60
C GLN A 13 26.26 -6.39 -9.45
N LEU A 14 26.62 -5.99 -8.23
CA LEU A 14 25.77 -6.20 -7.06
C LEU A 14 24.66 -5.15 -7.01
N ARG A 15 23.40 -5.61 -6.83
CA ARG A 15 22.26 -4.71 -6.69
C ARG A 15 22.47 -3.66 -5.59
N SER A 16 23.05 -4.05 -4.46
CA SER A 16 23.32 -3.14 -3.33
C SER A 16 24.25 -1.98 -3.72
N SER A 17 25.28 -2.26 -4.52
CA SER A 17 26.23 -1.25 -5.03
C SER A 17 25.51 -0.30 -6.01
N VAL A 18 24.77 -0.86 -6.97
CA VAL A 18 23.97 -0.07 -7.93
C VAL A 18 22.99 0.84 -7.23
N VAL A 19 22.25 0.32 -6.25
CA VAL A 19 21.28 1.09 -5.45
C VAL A 19 21.97 2.19 -4.65
N SER A 20 23.12 1.89 -4.05
CA SER A 20 23.91 2.89 -3.31
C SER A 20 24.36 4.05 -4.21
N HIS A 21 24.90 3.74 -5.39
CA HIS A 21 25.30 4.77 -6.36
C HIS A 21 24.12 5.57 -6.90
N ALA A 22 22.98 4.89 -7.18
CA ALA A 22 21.77 5.54 -7.66
C ALA A 22 21.21 6.53 -6.61
N LYS A 23 21.24 6.16 -5.33
CA LYS A 23 20.85 7.05 -4.22
C LYS A 23 21.72 8.31 -4.16
N LEU A 24 23.03 8.19 -4.37
CA LEU A 24 23.94 9.34 -4.41
C LEU A 24 23.60 10.31 -5.55
N LEU A 25 23.02 9.80 -6.64
CA LEU A 25 22.55 10.60 -7.78
C LEU A 25 21.12 11.13 -7.59
N GLY A 26 20.51 10.92 -6.43
CA GLY A 26 19.14 11.34 -6.14
C GLY A 26 18.06 10.44 -6.76
N TYR A 27 18.42 9.25 -7.28
CA TYR A 27 17.46 8.31 -7.84
C TYR A 27 16.75 7.52 -6.73
N LYS A 28 15.41 7.57 -6.74
CA LYS A 28 14.58 6.74 -5.85
C LYS A 28 14.31 5.40 -6.53
N VAL A 29 14.82 4.32 -5.95
CA VAL A 29 14.55 2.96 -6.45
C VAL A 29 13.05 2.67 -6.35
N ARG A 30 12.48 2.10 -7.40
CA ARG A 30 11.06 1.76 -7.44
C ARG A 30 10.84 0.40 -6.80
N SER A 31 9.77 0.29 -6.02
CA SER A 31 9.23 -0.99 -5.55
C SER A 31 8.46 -1.70 -6.66
N SER A 32 8.08 -2.95 -6.41
CA SER A 32 7.05 -3.63 -7.18
C SER A 32 5.78 -2.78 -7.27
N ARG A 33 5.00 -2.95 -8.33
CA ARG A 33 3.74 -2.24 -8.55
C ARG A 33 2.61 -3.22 -8.76
N ALA A 34 1.49 -2.95 -8.09
CA ALA A 34 0.27 -3.69 -8.27
C ALA A 34 -0.47 -3.21 -9.52
N PRO A 35 -0.86 -4.10 -10.45
CA PRO A 35 -1.79 -3.76 -11.51
C PRO A 35 -3.06 -3.14 -10.94
N LYS A 36 -3.47 -2.01 -11.51
CA LYS A 36 -4.65 -1.28 -11.09
C LYS A 36 -5.72 -1.36 -12.17
N ALA A 37 -6.93 -1.79 -11.80
CA ALA A 37 -8.13 -1.72 -12.65
C ALA A 37 -9.09 -0.66 -12.11
N ILE A 38 -9.94 -0.13 -12.98
CA ILE A 38 -11.03 0.77 -12.62
C ILE A 38 -12.34 0.07 -12.90
N ILE A 39 -13.23 0.04 -11.90
CA ILE A 39 -14.52 -0.61 -11.99
C ILE A 39 -15.66 0.30 -11.55
N ASN A 40 -16.85 0.02 -12.06
CA ASN A 40 -18.08 0.54 -11.53
C ASN A 40 -18.85 -0.60 -10.86
N VAL A 41 -19.37 -0.34 -9.67
CA VAL A 41 -20.23 -1.29 -8.95
C VAL A 41 -21.60 -0.66 -8.80
N GLU A 42 -22.65 -1.36 -9.22
CA GLU A 42 -24.02 -0.91 -9.12
C GLU A 42 -24.88 -1.92 -8.38
N ILE A 43 -25.57 -1.45 -7.35
CA ILE A 43 -26.51 -2.25 -6.54
C ILE A 43 -27.90 -1.68 -6.81
N ASN A 44 -28.76 -2.48 -7.48
CA ASN A 44 -30.11 -2.09 -7.86
C ASN A 44 -31.11 -2.48 -6.76
N ALA A 45 -32.22 -1.73 -6.71
CA ALA A 45 -33.38 -2.04 -5.88
C ALA A 45 -33.09 -2.26 -4.39
N VAL A 46 -32.25 -1.41 -3.79
CA VAL A 46 -31.87 -1.49 -2.38
C VAL A 46 -32.98 -0.86 -1.53
N THR A 47 -33.92 -1.67 -1.03
CA THR A 47 -34.97 -1.19 -0.15
C THR A 47 -34.41 -1.03 1.28
N GLY A 48 -34.64 0.14 1.89
CA GLY A 48 -34.28 0.39 3.29
C GLY A 48 -32.80 0.76 3.55
N ILE A 49 -31.92 0.72 2.54
CA ILE A 49 -30.52 1.12 2.68
C ILE A 49 -30.32 2.48 2.03
N SER A 50 -29.92 3.48 2.81
CA SER A 50 -29.64 4.84 2.35
C SER A 50 -28.18 5.04 1.92
N THR A 51 -27.26 4.29 2.53
CA THR A 51 -25.83 4.34 2.28
C THR A 51 -25.23 2.95 2.24
N ALA A 52 -24.19 2.74 1.44
CA ALA A 52 -23.40 1.52 1.45
C ALA A 52 -21.91 1.86 1.49
N THR A 53 -21.15 1.01 2.13
CA THR A 53 -19.69 1.10 2.19
C THR A 53 -19.07 -0.16 1.61
N ILE A 54 -18.17 0.02 0.63
CA ILE A 54 -17.22 -1.02 0.25
C ILE A 54 -16.00 -0.83 1.15
N PRO A 55 -15.70 -1.78 2.04
CA PRO A 55 -14.61 -1.62 2.99
C PRO A 55 -13.25 -1.71 2.29
N LYS A 56 -12.19 -1.23 2.95
CA LYS A 56 -10.82 -1.51 2.57
C LYS A 56 -10.56 -3.02 2.56
N GLY A 57 -9.82 -3.51 1.57
CA GLY A 57 -9.53 -4.94 1.40
C GLY A 57 -10.70 -5.74 0.84
N PHE A 58 -11.80 -5.10 0.41
CA PHE A 58 -12.87 -5.82 -0.29
C PHE A 58 -12.34 -6.41 -1.58
N SER A 59 -12.57 -7.71 -1.79
CA SER A 59 -11.99 -8.46 -2.87
C SER A 59 -12.94 -8.62 -4.06
N PHE A 60 -12.41 -8.38 -5.23
CA PHE A 60 -12.96 -8.75 -6.53
C PHE A 60 -12.06 -9.81 -7.14
N GLN A 61 -12.63 -10.70 -7.93
CA GLN A 61 -11.88 -11.77 -8.59
C GLN A 61 -12.10 -11.77 -10.08
N THR A 62 -11.09 -12.23 -10.79
CA THR A 62 -11.15 -12.51 -12.24
C THR A 62 -10.22 -13.67 -12.56
N SER A 63 -10.29 -14.15 -13.78
CA SER A 63 -9.36 -15.15 -14.29
C SER A 63 -8.73 -14.65 -15.59
N LEU A 64 -7.41 -14.71 -15.67
CA LEU A 64 -6.63 -14.39 -16.85
C LEU A 64 -5.80 -15.62 -17.24
N ASN A 65 -5.98 -16.13 -18.47
CA ASN A 65 -5.32 -17.37 -18.94
C ASN A 65 -5.51 -18.58 -17.99
N ASN A 66 -6.71 -18.73 -17.44
CA ASN A 66 -7.09 -19.75 -16.45
C ASN A 66 -6.36 -19.64 -15.10
N VAL A 67 -5.70 -18.53 -14.82
CA VAL A 67 -5.10 -18.22 -13.51
C VAL A 67 -6.01 -17.23 -12.78
N PRO A 68 -6.45 -17.52 -11.54
CA PRO A 68 -7.26 -16.59 -10.78
C PRO A 68 -6.41 -15.46 -10.21
N TYR A 69 -6.93 -14.23 -10.29
CA TYR A 69 -6.35 -13.04 -9.68
C TYR A 69 -7.38 -12.34 -8.80
N PHE A 70 -6.91 -11.77 -7.71
CA PHE A 70 -7.73 -11.02 -6.77
C PHE A 70 -7.33 -9.56 -6.80
N PHE A 71 -8.34 -8.70 -6.87
CA PHE A 71 -8.20 -7.25 -6.85
C PHE A 71 -8.89 -6.71 -5.62
N ILE A 72 -8.24 -5.85 -4.87
CA ILE A 72 -8.75 -5.33 -3.60
C ILE A 72 -8.83 -3.81 -3.60
N THR A 73 -9.75 -3.29 -2.81
CA THR A 73 -9.84 -1.86 -2.51
C THR A 73 -8.75 -1.45 -1.53
N ASN A 74 -8.03 -0.38 -1.81
CA ASN A 74 -6.98 0.15 -0.92
C ASN A 74 -7.53 1.10 0.17
N SER A 75 -8.78 1.53 0.04
CA SER A 75 -9.49 2.37 1.02
C SER A 75 -10.97 2.03 1.07
N ALA A 76 -11.63 2.36 2.17
CA ALA A 76 -13.07 2.26 2.27
C ALA A 76 -13.74 3.38 1.46
N VAL A 77 -14.78 3.05 0.70
CA VAL A 77 -15.57 4.02 -0.08
C VAL A 77 -17.02 3.89 0.31
N THR A 78 -17.63 5.01 0.75
CA THR A 78 -19.05 5.07 1.11
C THR A 78 -19.79 5.90 0.07
N LYS A 79 -20.94 5.41 -0.38
CA LYS A 79 -21.85 6.11 -1.28
C LYS A 79 -23.27 6.12 -0.73
N SER A 80 -23.98 7.20 -1.03
CA SER A 80 -25.40 7.33 -0.73
C SER A 80 -26.24 6.87 -1.92
N ARG A 81 -27.46 6.40 -1.61
CA ARG A 81 -28.42 5.98 -2.63
C ARG A 81 -28.95 7.19 -3.41
N GLU A 82 -28.92 7.10 -4.72
CA GLU A 82 -29.51 8.06 -5.65
C GLU A 82 -30.49 7.31 -6.58
N ASN A 83 -31.70 7.83 -6.74
CA ASN A 83 -32.72 7.24 -7.63
C ASN A 83 -32.93 5.73 -7.42
N ASN A 84 -32.92 5.29 -6.18
CA ASN A 84 -33.10 3.87 -5.80
C ASN A 84 -31.96 2.92 -6.21
N VAL A 85 -30.78 3.47 -6.53
CA VAL A 85 -29.58 2.76 -6.92
C VAL A 85 -28.41 3.26 -6.08
N LEU A 86 -27.51 2.35 -5.70
CA LEU A 86 -26.22 2.67 -5.11
C LEU A 86 -25.13 2.45 -6.17
N ARG A 87 -24.39 3.52 -6.50
CA ARG A 87 -23.34 3.48 -7.52
C ARG A 87 -22.00 3.85 -6.94
N PHE A 88 -21.01 3.00 -7.18
CA PHE A 88 -19.59 3.26 -6.94
C PHE A 88 -18.92 3.36 -8.31
N GLU A 89 -18.78 4.58 -8.80
CA GLU A 89 -18.17 4.86 -10.10
C GLU A 89 -16.68 5.16 -9.94
N GLY A 90 -15.86 4.67 -10.87
CA GLY A 90 -14.43 4.91 -10.89
C GLY A 90 -13.69 4.33 -9.71
N LEU A 91 -14.19 3.22 -9.14
CA LEU A 91 -13.53 2.55 -8.02
C LEU A 91 -12.22 1.92 -8.48
N GLU A 92 -11.11 2.39 -7.89
CA GLU A 92 -9.80 1.81 -8.12
C GLU A 92 -9.62 0.56 -7.29
N VAL A 93 -9.21 -0.53 -7.94
CA VAL A 93 -8.89 -1.80 -7.30
C VAL A 93 -7.51 -2.27 -7.75
N PHE A 94 -6.75 -2.80 -6.82
CA PHE A 94 -5.35 -3.17 -6.99
C PHE A 94 -5.20 -4.68 -6.87
N GLU A 95 -4.46 -5.28 -7.79
CA GLU A 95 -4.16 -6.71 -7.73
C GLU A 95 -3.25 -7.02 -6.54
N GLY A 96 -3.56 -8.10 -5.84
CA GLY A 96 -2.73 -8.64 -4.76
C GLY A 96 -3.47 -8.88 -3.47
N THR A 97 -2.68 -8.96 -2.40
CA THR A 97 -3.17 -9.23 -1.04
C THR A 97 -2.78 -8.08 -0.11
N LEU A 98 -3.75 -7.59 0.67
CA LEU A 98 -3.49 -6.61 1.72
C LEU A 98 -2.79 -7.27 2.90
N ILE A 99 -1.60 -6.79 3.22
CA ILE A 99 -0.82 -7.23 4.38
C ILE A 99 -0.82 -6.12 5.43
N THR A 100 -0.89 -6.52 6.69
CA THR A 100 -0.74 -5.62 7.83
C THR A 100 0.36 -6.15 8.75
N THR A 101 1.45 -5.39 8.87
CA THR A 101 2.55 -5.68 9.79
C THR A 101 2.51 -4.71 10.96
N ARG A 102 2.79 -5.20 12.16
CA ARG A 102 2.75 -4.40 13.39
C ARG A 102 4.06 -4.53 14.14
N TYR A 103 4.56 -3.39 14.65
CA TYR A 103 5.75 -3.31 15.48
C TYR A 103 5.42 -2.54 16.75
N THR A 104 5.74 -3.09 17.92
CA THR A 104 5.73 -2.31 19.15
C THR A 104 7.06 -1.59 19.28
N VAL A 105 7.02 -0.29 19.50
CA VAL A 105 8.20 0.55 19.69
C VAL A 105 8.81 0.24 21.06
N ASP A 106 10.09 -0.08 21.05
CA ASP A 106 10.94 -0.28 22.23
C ASP A 106 12.00 0.82 22.21
N ALA A 107 11.82 1.85 23.04
CA ALA A 107 12.72 3.00 23.07
C ALA A 107 14.13 2.67 23.62
N ASP A 108 14.29 1.55 24.32
CA ASP A 108 15.57 1.07 24.84
C ASP A 108 16.36 0.32 23.76
N ASN A 109 15.71 -0.16 22.71
CA ASN A 109 16.35 -0.83 21.58
C ASN A 109 16.72 0.17 20.49
N ILE A 110 17.95 0.67 20.55
CA ILE A 110 18.49 1.66 19.58
C ILE A 110 18.65 1.09 18.16
N ASP A 111 18.66 -0.24 18.01
CA ASP A 111 18.81 -0.94 16.73
C ASP A 111 17.47 -1.42 16.18
N GLN A 112 16.34 -0.99 16.78
CA GLN A 112 15.01 -1.39 16.29
C GLN A 112 14.78 -0.87 14.88
N ARG A 113 14.36 -1.78 14.00
CA ARG A 113 14.08 -1.48 12.59
C ARG A 113 12.63 -1.85 12.24
N PHE A 114 12.01 -1.04 11.39
CA PHE A 114 10.66 -1.26 10.89
C PHE A 114 10.71 -1.69 9.42
N ILE A 115 10.92 -2.98 9.20
CA ILE A 115 11.19 -3.55 7.87
C ILE A 115 9.91 -4.11 7.27
N ILE A 116 9.67 -3.84 6.00
CA ILE A 116 8.69 -4.53 5.19
C ILE A 116 9.37 -5.75 4.57
N PRO A 117 9.04 -6.97 5.03
CA PRO A 117 9.77 -8.18 4.64
C PRO A 117 9.45 -8.63 3.21
N ASP A 118 8.32 -8.19 2.66
CA ASP A 118 7.82 -8.66 1.37
C ASP A 118 8.51 -7.92 0.22
N LEU A 119 9.28 -8.62 -0.59
CA LEU A 119 9.99 -8.06 -1.75
C LEU A 119 9.04 -7.57 -2.86
N LYS A 120 7.84 -8.14 -2.93
CA LYS A 120 6.80 -7.77 -3.88
C LYS A 120 5.78 -6.78 -3.30
N ALA A 121 6.15 -6.08 -2.23
CA ALA A 121 5.31 -5.03 -1.68
C ALA A 121 5.28 -3.80 -2.60
N ASP A 122 4.08 -3.34 -2.92
CA ASP A 122 3.88 -2.06 -3.62
C ASP A 122 3.91 -0.90 -2.63
N MET A 123 5.05 -0.20 -2.57
CA MET A 123 5.25 0.94 -1.66
C MET A 123 4.33 2.13 -1.98
N SER A 124 3.74 2.20 -3.16
CA SER A 124 2.75 3.25 -3.46
C SER A 124 1.41 3.04 -2.77
N THR A 125 1.15 1.81 -2.31
CA THR A 125 -0.06 1.46 -1.54
C THR A 125 0.16 1.52 -0.04
N LEU A 126 1.40 1.75 0.40
CA LEU A 126 1.78 1.78 1.81
C LEU A 126 0.99 2.85 2.57
N LYS A 127 0.37 2.43 3.64
CA LYS A 127 -0.23 3.29 4.66
C LYS A 127 0.46 3.03 5.99
N VAL A 128 0.97 4.09 6.59
CA VAL A 128 1.62 4.06 7.89
C VAL A 128 0.74 4.75 8.91
N THR A 129 0.38 4.01 9.96
CA THR A 129 -0.32 4.57 11.12
C THR A 129 0.42 4.19 12.40
N VAL A 130 0.37 5.08 13.38
CA VAL A 130 0.95 4.83 14.70
C VAL A 130 -0.17 4.91 15.71
N GLN A 131 -0.40 3.82 16.42
CA GLN A 131 -1.33 3.72 17.53
C GLN A 131 -0.61 4.10 18.82
N ASN A 132 -1.29 4.80 19.73
CA ASN A 132 -0.66 5.33 20.95
C ASN A 132 -0.08 4.23 21.83
N SER A 133 -0.82 3.12 22.06
CA SER A 133 -0.33 1.98 22.86
C SER A 133 -1.24 0.76 22.67
N SER A 134 -0.92 -0.33 23.33
CA SER A 134 -1.79 -1.54 23.37
C SER A 134 -3.13 -1.30 24.09
N THR A 135 -3.19 -0.32 24.97
CA THR A 135 -4.39 0.05 25.75
C THR A 135 -5.13 1.28 25.22
N ASP A 136 -4.46 2.07 24.39
CA ASP A 136 -5.04 3.24 23.70
C ASP A 136 -5.01 3.02 22.18
N SER A 137 -6.15 2.72 21.60
CA SER A 137 -6.32 2.44 20.17
C SER A 137 -6.35 3.69 19.29
N THR A 138 -6.17 4.89 19.85
CA THR A 138 -6.09 6.12 19.06
C THR A 138 -4.91 6.05 18.10
N THR A 139 -5.16 6.28 16.81
CA THR A 139 -4.17 6.20 15.75
C THR A 139 -3.91 7.55 15.10
N GLN A 140 -2.67 7.78 14.69
CA GLN A 140 -2.25 8.91 13.88
C GLN A 140 -1.72 8.41 12.55
N THR A 141 -2.17 9.02 11.45
CA THR A 141 -1.64 8.71 10.12
C THR A 141 -0.35 9.48 9.90
N TYR A 142 0.64 8.79 9.36
CA TYR A 142 1.92 9.37 8.95
C TYR A 142 1.97 9.43 7.43
N THR A 143 2.65 10.43 6.88
CA THR A 143 2.81 10.64 5.44
C THR A 143 4.27 10.49 5.03
N GLU A 144 4.50 9.90 3.85
CA GLU A 144 5.86 9.83 3.31
C GLU A 144 6.35 11.24 2.99
N SER A 145 7.53 11.58 3.48
CA SER A 145 8.18 12.83 3.15
C SER A 145 9.35 12.58 2.20
N ALA A 146 9.35 13.30 1.09
CA ALA A 146 10.49 13.36 0.17
C ALA A 146 11.41 14.56 0.48
N ASP A 147 10.91 15.54 1.27
CA ASP A 147 11.61 16.79 1.57
C ASP A 147 11.74 16.99 3.09
N ILE A 148 12.98 17.07 3.53
CA ILE A 148 13.34 17.27 4.94
C ILE A 148 13.17 18.74 5.37
N VAL A 149 13.20 19.67 4.41
CA VAL A 149 13.31 21.13 4.69
C VAL A 149 12.05 21.69 5.36
N GLN A 150 10.88 21.11 5.11
CA GLN A 150 9.61 21.59 5.69
C GLN A 150 9.15 20.79 6.91
N ALA A 151 9.90 19.77 7.31
CA ALA A 151 9.55 18.93 8.44
C ALA A 151 9.87 19.63 9.78
N THR A 152 8.91 19.63 10.69
CA THR A 152 9.07 20.11 12.06
C THR A 152 9.15 18.94 13.04
N SER A 153 9.55 19.20 14.27
CA SER A 153 9.64 18.18 15.34
C SER A 153 8.31 17.49 15.68
N THR A 154 7.17 18.04 15.22
CA THR A 154 5.83 17.50 15.48
C THR A 154 5.17 16.90 14.23
N SER A 155 5.83 16.98 13.08
CA SER A 155 5.28 16.46 11.81
C SER A 155 5.21 14.93 11.83
N ASN A 156 4.01 14.38 11.57
CA ASN A 156 3.81 12.94 11.43
C ASN A 156 4.28 12.49 10.05
N ILE A 157 5.57 12.29 9.88
CA ILE A 157 6.20 11.90 8.63
C ILE A 157 7.06 10.66 8.82
N TYR A 158 7.26 9.95 7.73
CA TYR A 158 8.20 8.84 7.61
C TYR A 158 8.98 8.93 6.30
N PHE A 159 10.08 8.20 6.24
CA PHE A 159 10.90 8.03 5.05
C PHE A 159 10.97 6.54 4.71
N VAL A 160 11.08 6.23 3.42
CA VAL A 160 11.25 4.87 2.92
C VAL A 160 12.65 4.74 2.36
N GLN A 161 13.37 3.71 2.77
CA GLN A 161 14.65 3.34 2.15
C GLN A 161 14.67 1.87 1.78
N GLU A 162 15.30 1.54 0.65
CA GLU A 162 15.65 0.16 0.34
C GLU A 162 16.88 -0.23 1.15
N VAL A 163 16.79 -1.39 1.80
CA VAL A 163 17.86 -1.99 2.58
C VAL A 163 18.39 -3.24 1.90
N GLU A 164 19.16 -4.05 2.60
CA GLU A 164 19.71 -5.28 2.07
C GLU A 164 18.63 -6.19 1.51
N ASP A 165 18.96 -6.97 0.50
CA ASP A 165 18.09 -7.93 -0.17
C ASP A 165 16.84 -7.33 -0.84
N GLY A 166 16.81 -6.01 -1.07
CA GLY A 166 15.68 -5.35 -1.73
C GLY A 166 14.46 -5.11 -0.87
N GLN A 167 14.56 -5.36 0.44
CA GLN A 167 13.51 -5.02 1.41
C GLN A 167 13.43 -3.50 1.62
N HIS A 168 12.30 -3.05 2.15
CA HIS A 168 12.10 -1.64 2.47
C HIS A 168 12.05 -1.45 3.99
N GLU A 169 12.67 -0.39 4.45
CA GLU A 169 12.66 0.04 5.83
C GLU A 169 11.94 1.38 5.97
N ILE A 170 11.13 1.51 6.99
CA ILE A 170 10.42 2.73 7.34
C ILE A 170 11.18 3.43 8.46
N LEU A 171 11.59 4.66 8.19
CA LEU A 171 12.30 5.51 9.16
C LEU A 171 11.38 6.61 9.65
N PHE A 172 11.34 6.80 10.96
CA PHE A 172 10.57 7.88 11.58
C PHE A 172 11.47 9.03 12.00
N GLY A 173 10.85 10.16 12.37
CA GLY A 173 11.56 11.32 12.84
C GLY A 173 12.27 11.08 14.18
N ASP A 174 13.30 11.88 14.42
CA ASP A 174 14.12 11.86 15.64
C ASP A 174 13.67 12.88 16.72
N GLY A 175 12.64 13.67 16.42
CA GLY A 175 12.14 14.76 17.28
C GLY A 175 12.74 16.12 16.93
N VAL A 176 13.62 16.19 15.93
CA VAL A 176 14.10 17.41 15.29
C VAL A 176 13.49 17.52 13.89
N ILE A 177 13.65 16.47 13.11
CA ILE A 177 13.06 16.31 11.78
C ILE A 177 12.00 15.22 11.86
N GLY A 178 10.74 15.64 11.98
CA GLY A 178 9.62 14.71 12.19
C GLY A 178 9.45 14.28 13.65
N LYS A 179 8.25 13.83 13.94
CA LYS A 179 7.87 13.39 15.28
C LYS A 179 8.58 12.07 15.64
N LYS A 180 9.27 12.06 16.78
CA LYS A 180 9.85 10.84 17.36
C LYS A 180 8.76 9.93 17.90
N LEU A 181 8.88 8.62 17.68
CA LEU A 181 8.03 7.62 18.29
C LEU A 181 8.30 7.53 19.79
N SER A 182 7.26 7.22 20.56
CA SER A 182 7.34 6.98 22.00
C SER A 182 7.37 5.48 22.28
N ASP A 183 7.97 5.13 23.42
CA ASP A 183 7.94 3.76 23.90
C ASP A 183 6.50 3.23 24.02
N GLY A 184 6.29 1.98 23.63
CA GLY A 184 4.98 1.33 23.63
C GLY A 184 4.04 1.76 22.49
N ASN A 185 4.42 2.71 21.62
CA ASN A 185 3.66 2.97 20.39
C ASN A 185 3.59 1.71 19.54
N ILE A 186 2.51 1.55 18.76
CA ILE A 186 2.39 0.45 17.80
C ILE A 186 2.40 1.02 16.40
N VAL A 187 3.46 0.76 15.66
CA VAL A 187 3.59 1.08 14.22
C VAL A 187 2.81 0.03 13.43
N ILE A 188 1.89 0.48 12.60
CA ILE A 188 1.05 -0.36 11.75
C ILE A 188 1.35 -0.01 10.30
N LEU A 189 1.89 -0.97 9.57
CA LEU A 189 2.22 -0.87 8.16
C LEU A 189 1.23 -1.71 7.37
N GLU A 190 0.45 -1.06 6.51
CA GLU A 190 -0.50 -1.73 5.61
C GLU A 190 -0.08 -1.48 4.17
N TYR A 191 0.08 -2.54 3.39
CA TYR A 191 0.55 -2.49 2.00
C TYR A 191 0.01 -3.67 1.21
N ILE A 192 0.08 -3.60 -0.12
CA ILE A 192 -0.33 -4.68 -1.02
C ILE A 192 0.89 -5.43 -1.50
N VAL A 193 0.84 -6.75 -1.39
CA VAL A 193 1.80 -7.68 -2.03
C VAL A 193 1.18 -8.17 -3.33
N THR A 194 1.88 -7.98 -4.43
CA THR A 194 1.36 -8.15 -5.80
C THR A 194 2.05 -9.27 -6.57
N ASN A 195 1.38 -9.77 -7.63
CA ASN A 195 1.99 -10.63 -8.64
C ASN A 195 2.60 -9.82 -9.81
N GLU A 196 2.70 -8.49 -9.65
CA GLU A 196 3.34 -7.58 -10.62
C GLU A 196 2.62 -7.63 -11.99
N THR A 197 3.37 -7.66 -13.08
CA THR A 197 2.85 -7.63 -14.46
C THR A 197 1.94 -8.79 -14.84
N LEU A 198 1.91 -9.87 -14.07
CA LEU A 198 1.17 -11.08 -14.42
C LEU A 198 -0.35 -10.87 -14.53
N ALA A 199 -0.90 -9.93 -13.81
CA ALA A 199 -2.33 -9.61 -13.85
C ALA A 199 -2.67 -8.42 -14.78
N ASN A 200 -1.69 -7.88 -15.51
CA ASN A 200 -1.96 -6.84 -16.51
C ASN A 200 -2.90 -7.37 -17.60
N GLY A 201 -3.86 -6.54 -17.99
CA GLY A 201 -4.89 -6.90 -18.97
C GLY A 201 -6.12 -7.59 -18.37
N ALA A 202 -6.15 -7.83 -17.05
CA ALA A 202 -7.30 -8.42 -16.39
C ALA A 202 -8.54 -7.51 -16.53
N THR A 203 -9.66 -8.15 -16.86
CA THR A 203 -10.99 -7.53 -17.03
C THR A 203 -12.05 -8.45 -16.41
N ASN A 204 -13.34 -8.10 -16.54
CA ASN A 204 -14.46 -8.93 -16.09
C ASN A 204 -14.36 -9.31 -14.61
N LEU A 205 -14.07 -8.31 -13.76
CA LEU A 205 -14.00 -8.51 -12.33
C LEU A 205 -15.40 -8.81 -11.77
N THR A 206 -15.46 -9.72 -10.81
CA THR A 206 -16.69 -10.06 -10.07
C THR A 206 -16.44 -9.91 -8.58
N GLY A 207 -17.46 -9.47 -7.84
CA GLY A 207 -17.31 -9.35 -6.39
C GLY A 207 -17.35 -10.70 -5.70
N SER A 208 -16.57 -10.86 -4.64
CA SER A 208 -16.45 -12.10 -3.89
C SER A 208 -17.34 -12.18 -2.64
N ALA A 209 -17.92 -11.06 -2.21
CA ALA A 209 -18.67 -10.95 -0.96
C ALA A 209 -19.87 -10.03 -1.10
N GLN A 210 -20.70 -9.95 -0.05
CA GLN A 210 -21.85 -9.06 0.00
C GLN A 210 -21.42 -7.60 0.16
N ILE A 211 -22.14 -6.69 -0.52
CA ILE A 211 -22.05 -5.26 -0.32
C ILE A 211 -23.36 -4.78 0.28
N ALA A 212 -23.31 -4.18 1.47
CA ALA A 212 -24.50 -3.75 2.22
C ALA A 212 -25.58 -4.86 2.39
N GLY A 213 -25.13 -6.11 2.60
CA GLY A 213 -26.02 -7.25 2.76
C GLY A 213 -26.59 -7.83 1.47
N SER A 214 -26.25 -7.26 0.30
CA SER A 214 -26.71 -7.72 -1.02
C SER A 214 -25.60 -8.44 -1.77
N THR A 215 -25.95 -9.56 -2.41
CA THR A 215 -25.11 -10.22 -3.45
C THR A 215 -25.55 -9.82 -4.86
N ALA A 216 -26.69 -9.15 -4.99
CA ALA A 216 -27.27 -8.74 -6.27
C ALA A 216 -26.71 -7.37 -6.69
N TYR A 217 -25.48 -7.33 -7.12
CA TYR A 217 -24.83 -6.16 -7.70
C TYR A 217 -24.10 -6.54 -8.99
N THR A 218 -23.93 -5.56 -9.86
CA THR A 218 -23.18 -5.70 -11.10
C THR A 218 -21.84 -5.00 -10.97
N VAL A 219 -20.79 -5.62 -11.50
CA VAL A 219 -19.46 -5.05 -11.60
C VAL A 219 -19.11 -4.89 -13.07
N THR A 220 -18.77 -3.67 -13.47
CA THR A 220 -18.32 -3.37 -14.83
C THR A 220 -16.91 -2.84 -14.80
N THR A 221 -15.99 -3.50 -15.48
CA THR A 221 -14.61 -3.03 -15.63
C THR A 221 -14.58 -1.92 -16.68
N THR A 222 -14.24 -0.71 -16.29
CA THR A 222 -14.14 0.46 -17.19
C THR A 222 -12.73 0.66 -17.71
N SER A 223 -11.72 0.21 -16.96
CA SER A 223 -10.32 0.15 -17.41
C SER A 223 -9.70 -1.17 -17.00
N ALA A 224 -9.15 -1.90 -17.97
CA ALA A 224 -8.40 -3.12 -17.71
C ALA A 224 -7.21 -2.86 -16.79
N ALA A 225 -6.78 -3.90 -16.06
CA ALA A 225 -5.66 -3.79 -15.14
C ALA A 225 -4.36 -3.45 -15.87
N THR A 226 -3.64 -2.46 -15.38
CA THR A 226 -2.36 -1.99 -15.92
C THR A 226 -1.45 -1.47 -14.82
N GLY A 227 -0.15 -1.37 -15.10
CA GLY A 227 0.82 -0.68 -14.24
C GLY A 227 1.58 -1.61 -13.30
N GLY A 228 1.38 -2.92 -13.41
CA GLY A 228 2.20 -3.91 -12.72
C GLY A 228 3.61 -4.01 -13.27
#